data_087d483b6642af0d9bf766724bd9b6b0
#
_entry.id   087d483b6642af0d9bf766724bd9b6b0
#
_cell.length_a   1.000
_cell.length_b   1.000
_cell.length_c   1.000
_cell.angle_alpha   90.00
_cell.angle_beta   90.00
_cell.angle_gamma   90.00
#
_symmetry.space_group_name_H-M   'P 1'
#
loop_
_entity.id
_entity.type
_entity.pdbx_description
1 polymer ?
#
loop_
_entity_poly.entity_id
_entity_poly.type
_entity_poly.pdbx_seq_one_letter_code
_entity_poly.pdbx_strand_id
1 'polypeptide(L)'
;GIVREVGEESKKRPLTGFEIGEMFLGLVGLRTSHDLPNELQEADEEQDFPELVKLLYLTALRTLCDRGRLEWLPARTPSDYERLLEKEQAWEAPAMRRLTRHYLYVCYGHYEATAELVAECRTWVGHIEQNKNTDPHQSKKGGEA
;
A
#
# COMPACT_ATOMS: atom_id res chain seq x y z
N GLY A 1 30.42 -0.88 -4.96
CA GLY A 1 31.08 -2.13 -4.80
C GLY A 1 30.26 -3.30 -5.25
N ILE A 2 30.72 -4.45 -4.86
CA ILE A 2 30.08 -5.70 -5.27
C ILE A 2 28.63 -5.77 -4.79
N VAL A 3 28.39 -5.37 -3.57
CA VAL A 3 27.03 -5.39 -3.03
C VAL A 3 26.11 -4.48 -3.82
N ARG A 4 26.62 -3.32 -4.18
CA ARG A 4 25.85 -2.39 -4.98
C ARG A 4 25.52 -2.97 -6.35
N GLU A 5 26.52 -3.60 -6.97
CA GLU A 5 26.30 -4.19 -8.28
C GLU A 5 25.25 -5.28 -8.25
N VAL A 6 25.31 -6.13 -7.24
CA VAL A 6 24.31 -7.17 -7.07
C VAL A 6 22.95 -6.57 -6.87
N GLY A 7 22.87 -5.51 -6.07
CA GLY A 7 21.62 -4.83 -5.86
C GLY A 7 21.05 -4.23 -7.13
N GLU A 8 21.90 -3.65 -7.93
CA GLU A 8 21.49 -3.06 -9.20
C GLU A 8 21.01 -4.12 -10.18
N GLU A 9 21.72 -5.24 -10.24
CA GLU A 9 21.31 -6.33 -11.09
C GLU A 9 19.95 -6.86 -10.66
N SER A 10 19.79 -7.06 -9.38
CA SER A 10 18.52 -7.52 -8.83
C SER A 10 17.40 -6.56 -9.19
N LYS A 11 17.68 -5.25 -9.13
CA LYS A 11 16.69 -4.26 -9.47
C LYS A 11 16.36 -4.24 -10.95
N LYS A 12 17.36 -4.51 -11.80
CA LYS A 12 17.12 -4.52 -13.24
C LYS A 12 16.28 -5.70 -13.68
N ARG A 13 16.39 -6.79 -12.97
CA ARG A 13 15.59 -7.98 -13.27
C ARG A 13 14.20 -7.80 -12.69
N PRO A 14 13.16 -7.93 -13.51
CA PRO A 14 11.79 -7.85 -12.98
C PRO A 14 11.57 -8.93 -11.94
N LEU A 15 10.92 -8.56 -10.86
CA LEU A 15 10.57 -9.53 -9.85
C LEU A 15 9.36 -10.34 -10.31
N THR A 16 9.38 -11.63 -9.99
CA THR A 16 8.23 -12.48 -10.26
C THR A 16 7.14 -12.19 -9.23
N GLY A 17 5.93 -12.61 -9.55
CA GLY A 17 4.84 -12.47 -8.59
C GLY A 17 5.12 -13.21 -7.30
N PHE A 18 5.82 -14.35 -7.41
CA PHE A 18 6.19 -15.12 -6.22
C PHE A 18 7.16 -14.35 -5.33
N GLU A 19 8.18 -13.74 -5.93
CA GLU A 19 9.15 -12.98 -5.18
C GLU A 19 8.53 -11.76 -4.49
N ILE A 20 7.66 -11.06 -5.21
CA ILE A 20 6.96 -9.92 -4.62
C ILE A 20 6.09 -10.39 -3.47
N GLY A 21 5.42 -11.53 -3.64
CA GLY A 21 4.57 -12.07 -2.60
C GLY A 21 5.36 -12.44 -1.35
N GLU A 22 6.53 -13.05 -1.52
CA GLU A 22 7.36 -13.41 -0.38
C GLU A 22 7.86 -12.18 0.37
N MET A 23 8.32 -11.17 -0.36
CA MET A 23 8.78 -9.95 0.26
C MET A 23 7.63 -9.24 0.97
N PHE A 24 6.47 -9.22 0.33
CA PHE A 24 5.28 -8.60 0.89
C PHE A 24 4.84 -9.31 2.16
N LEU A 25 4.90 -10.63 2.17
CA LEU A 25 4.55 -11.41 3.35
C LEU A 25 5.42 -11.03 4.53
N GLY A 26 6.73 -10.91 4.30
CA GLY A 26 7.65 -10.51 5.36
C GLY A 26 7.36 -9.11 5.87
N LEU A 27 6.98 -8.20 4.98
CA LEU A 27 6.70 -6.83 5.38
C LEU A 27 5.38 -6.71 6.14
N VAL A 28 4.32 -7.29 5.59
CA VAL A 28 2.99 -7.14 6.18
C VAL A 28 2.83 -8.01 7.41
N GLY A 29 3.39 -9.23 7.38
CA GLY A 29 3.27 -10.16 8.49
C GLY A 29 3.96 -9.68 9.76
N LEU A 30 4.98 -8.84 9.60
CA LEU A 30 5.72 -8.33 10.74
C LEU A 30 5.21 -6.98 11.25
N ARG A 31 4.38 -6.30 10.48
CA ARG A 31 3.91 -4.98 10.85
C ARG A 31 2.46 -5.01 11.25
N THR A 32 2.15 -4.30 12.31
CA THR A 32 0.79 -4.21 12.82
C THR A 32 0.30 -2.78 12.67
N SER A 33 -1.01 -2.58 12.83
CA SER A 33 -1.56 -1.24 12.82
C SER A 33 -1.06 -0.40 13.98
N HIS A 34 -0.52 -1.03 15.01
CA HIS A 34 0.08 -0.33 16.13
C HIS A 34 1.48 0.21 15.79
N ASP A 35 2.25 -0.57 15.02
CA ASP A 35 3.62 -0.19 14.68
C ASP A 35 3.71 0.82 13.55
N LEU A 36 2.78 0.76 12.61
CA LEU A 36 2.85 1.58 11.41
C LEU A 36 2.91 3.09 11.67
N PRO A 37 2.12 3.65 12.60
CA PRO A 37 2.19 5.10 12.83
C PRO A 37 3.56 5.56 13.30
N ASN A 38 4.23 4.76 14.13
CA ASN A 38 5.57 5.11 14.62
C ASN A 38 6.58 5.05 13.48
N GLU A 39 6.48 4.05 12.64
CA GLU A 39 7.39 3.93 11.50
C GLU A 39 7.17 5.05 10.50
N LEU A 40 5.92 5.46 10.29
CA LEU A 40 5.62 6.59 9.41
C LEU A 40 6.22 7.88 9.93
N GLN A 41 6.08 8.12 11.23
CA GLN A 41 6.64 9.32 11.82
C GLN A 41 8.16 9.36 11.68
N GLU A 42 8.80 8.23 11.93
CA GLU A 42 10.25 8.13 11.82
C GLU A 42 10.72 8.38 10.39
N ALA A 43 10.05 7.74 9.42
CA ALA A 43 10.39 7.94 8.02
C ALA A 43 10.14 9.37 7.56
N ASP A 44 9.10 10.00 8.11
CA ASP A 44 8.79 11.38 7.78
C ASP A 44 9.88 12.33 8.30
N GLU A 45 10.34 12.09 9.52
CA GLU A 45 11.40 12.90 10.10
C GLU A 45 12.70 12.76 9.32
N GLU A 46 12.96 11.58 8.77
CA GLU A 46 14.15 11.33 7.99
C GLU A 46 13.97 11.71 6.52
N GLN A 47 12.77 12.10 6.12
CA GLN A 47 12.43 12.38 4.74
C GLN A 47 12.78 11.22 3.81
N ASP A 48 12.54 10.02 4.30
CA ASP A 48 12.79 8.80 3.54
C ASP A 48 11.56 8.52 2.67
N PHE A 49 11.53 9.15 1.51
CA PHE A 49 10.37 9.10 0.64
C PHE A 49 10.01 7.69 0.15
N PRO A 50 10.99 6.87 -0.28
CA PRO A 50 10.63 5.50 -0.66
C PRO A 50 10.00 4.72 0.49
N GLU A 51 10.55 4.86 1.68
CA GLU A 51 9.99 4.18 2.84
C GLU A 51 8.59 4.70 3.15
N LEU A 52 8.37 6.01 3.01
CA LEU A 52 7.06 6.58 3.23
C LEU A 52 6.02 6.02 2.26
N VAL A 53 6.37 5.88 0.98
CA VAL A 53 5.44 5.30 0.02
C VAL A 53 5.08 3.87 0.43
N LYS A 54 6.08 3.09 0.81
CA LYS A 54 5.85 1.72 1.25
C LYS A 54 4.93 1.67 2.47
N LEU A 55 5.24 2.49 3.47
CA LEU A 55 4.48 2.46 4.71
C LEU A 55 3.06 2.98 4.52
N LEU A 56 2.88 3.94 3.63
CA LEU A 56 1.53 4.44 3.34
C LEU A 56 0.69 3.37 2.66
N TYR A 57 1.28 2.62 1.74
CA TYR A 57 0.57 1.51 1.15
C TYR A 57 0.17 0.47 2.20
N LEU A 58 1.12 0.12 3.07
CA LEU A 58 0.86 -0.86 4.11
C LEU A 58 -0.20 -0.37 5.09
N THR A 59 -0.21 0.92 5.38
CA THR A 59 -1.22 1.51 6.25
C THR A 59 -2.62 1.34 5.64
N ALA A 60 -2.75 1.62 4.36
CA ALA A 60 -4.03 1.45 3.69
C ALA A 60 -4.46 -0.01 3.70
N LEU A 61 -3.55 -0.91 3.37
CA LEU A 61 -3.86 -2.33 3.35
C LEU A 61 -4.28 -2.81 4.73
N ARG A 62 -3.54 -2.41 5.75
CA ARG A 62 -3.85 -2.81 7.12
C ARG A 62 -5.19 -2.28 7.56
N THR A 63 -5.49 -1.03 7.20
CA THR A 63 -6.78 -0.44 7.51
C THR A 63 -7.91 -1.24 6.90
N LEU A 64 -7.77 -1.64 5.64
CA LEU A 64 -8.81 -2.42 4.99
C LEU A 64 -8.97 -3.80 5.60
N CYS A 65 -7.86 -4.41 6.00
CA CYS A 65 -7.92 -5.71 6.67
C CYS A 65 -8.59 -5.58 8.04
N ASP A 66 -8.23 -4.56 8.80
CA ASP A 66 -8.80 -4.34 10.13
C ASP A 66 -10.29 -4.07 10.08
N ARG A 67 -10.75 -3.47 8.98
CA ARG A 67 -12.18 -3.18 8.80
C ARG A 67 -12.96 -4.33 8.16
N GLY A 68 -12.29 -5.44 7.90
CA GLY A 68 -12.94 -6.59 7.28
C GLY A 68 -13.23 -6.46 5.81
N ARG A 69 -12.65 -5.43 5.14
CA ARG A 69 -12.85 -5.26 3.71
C ARG A 69 -11.99 -6.23 2.89
N LEU A 70 -10.86 -6.61 3.44
CA LEU A 70 -9.95 -7.57 2.84
C LEU A 70 -9.54 -8.58 3.89
N GLU A 71 -9.20 -9.76 3.43
CA GLU A 71 -8.64 -10.78 4.30
C GLU A 71 -7.17 -10.97 3.93
N TRP A 72 -6.29 -10.83 4.92
CA TRP A 72 -4.87 -11.06 4.71
C TRP A 72 -4.62 -12.57 4.53
N LEU A 73 -4.05 -12.94 3.39
CA LEU A 73 -3.67 -14.32 3.14
C LEU A 73 -2.23 -14.36 2.64
N PRO A 74 -1.43 -15.32 3.12
CA PRO A 74 0.01 -15.32 2.81
C PRO A 74 0.37 -15.36 1.32
N ALA A 75 -0.46 -15.97 0.50
CA ALA A 75 -0.13 -16.12 -0.91
C ALA A 75 -0.54 -14.93 -1.77
N ARG A 76 -1.21 -13.94 -1.20
CA ARG A 76 -1.70 -12.81 -1.98
C ARG A 76 -0.66 -11.72 -2.15
N THR A 77 -0.60 -11.17 -3.36
CA THR A 77 0.28 -10.06 -3.70
C THR A 77 -0.50 -8.75 -3.65
N PRO A 78 0.21 -7.61 -3.73
CA PRO A 78 -0.50 -6.32 -3.81
C PRO A 78 -1.51 -6.28 -4.95
N SER A 79 -1.16 -6.81 -6.11
CA SER A 79 -2.07 -6.83 -7.25
C SER A 79 -3.30 -7.68 -6.98
N ASP A 80 -3.15 -8.75 -6.21
CA ASP A 80 -4.28 -9.59 -5.85
C ASP A 80 -5.30 -8.82 -5.01
N TYR A 81 -4.82 -8.03 -4.05
CA TYR A 81 -5.72 -7.23 -3.22
C TYR A 81 -6.45 -6.18 -4.04
N GLU A 82 -5.74 -5.57 -4.98
CA GLU A 82 -6.37 -4.60 -5.87
C GLU A 82 -7.49 -5.26 -6.67
N ARG A 83 -7.22 -6.44 -7.23
CA ARG A 83 -8.24 -7.15 -8.03
C ARG A 83 -9.44 -7.55 -7.20
N LEU A 84 -9.21 -7.96 -5.96
CA LEU A 84 -10.32 -8.34 -5.08
C LEU A 84 -11.25 -7.16 -4.83
N LEU A 85 -10.68 -5.99 -4.57
CA LEU A 85 -11.50 -4.80 -4.35
C LEU A 85 -12.25 -4.40 -5.61
N GLU A 86 -11.62 -4.50 -6.76
CA GLU A 86 -12.26 -4.16 -8.01
C GLU A 86 -13.40 -5.14 -8.34
N LYS A 87 -13.17 -6.41 -8.06
CA LYS A 87 -14.18 -7.43 -8.32
C LYS A 87 -15.42 -7.19 -7.49
N GLU A 88 -15.25 -6.73 -6.26
CA GLU A 88 -16.36 -6.46 -5.37
C GLU A 88 -16.92 -5.06 -5.56
N GLN A 89 -16.37 -4.30 -6.49
CA GLN A 89 -16.78 -2.93 -6.76
C GLN A 89 -16.73 -2.07 -5.49
N ALA A 90 -15.72 -2.33 -4.67
CA ALA A 90 -15.53 -1.58 -3.43
C ALA A 90 -15.18 -0.13 -3.75
N TRP A 91 -15.71 0.80 -2.94
CA TRP A 91 -15.42 2.21 -3.17
C TRP A 91 -13.94 2.53 -2.94
N GLU A 92 -13.24 1.71 -2.20
CA GLU A 92 -11.81 1.90 -1.94
C GLU A 92 -10.92 1.51 -3.14
N ALA A 93 -11.50 0.82 -4.12
CA ALA A 93 -10.70 0.27 -5.22
C ALA A 93 -9.88 1.31 -5.98
N PRO A 94 -10.42 2.49 -6.34
CA PRO A 94 -9.62 3.47 -7.05
C PRO A 94 -8.42 3.96 -6.25
N ALA A 95 -8.60 4.21 -4.96
CA ALA A 95 -7.50 4.65 -4.11
C ALA A 95 -6.45 3.56 -3.97
N MET A 96 -6.88 2.33 -3.76
CA MET A 96 -5.94 1.22 -3.64
C MET A 96 -5.20 0.94 -4.94
N ARG A 97 -5.86 1.17 -6.08
CA ARG A 97 -5.18 1.02 -7.36
C ARG A 97 -4.01 1.99 -7.47
N ARG A 98 -4.23 3.24 -7.09
CA ARG A 98 -3.17 4.24 -7.13
C ARG A 98 -2.05 3.91 -6.16
N LEU A 99 -2.40 3.56 -4.93
CA LEU A 99 -1.39 3.21 -3.93
C LEU A 99 -0.61 1.98 -4.33
N THR A 100 -1.28 0.97 -4.87
CA THR A 100 -0.59 -0.24 -5.31
C THR A 100 0.41 0.09 -6.41
N ARG A 101 0.00 0.90 -7.38
CA ARG A 101 0.87 1.27 -8.47
C ARG A 101 2.09 2.03 -7.99
N HIS A 102 1.89 3.01 -7.12
CA HIS A 102 3.01 3.79 -6.59
C HIS A 102 3.94 2.91 -5.77
N TYR A 103 3.37 2.04 -4.94
CA TYR A 103 4.16 1.12 -4.14
C TYR A 103 5.05 0.23 -5.02
N LEU A 104 4.45 -0.38 -6.03
CA LEU A 104 5.19 -1.29 -6.91
C LEU A 104 6.24 -0.55 -7.72
N TYR A 105 5.91 0.63 -8.22
CA TYR A 105 6.86 1.40 -9.02
C TYR A 105 8.05 1.88 -8.20
N VAL A 106 7.81 2.36 -7.01
CA VAL A 106 8.88 2.89 -6.18
C VAL A 106 9.73 1.76 -5.60
N CYS A 107 9.10 0.71 -5.10
CA CYS A 107 9.83 -0.34 -4.40
C CYS A 107 10.46 -1.35 -5.34
N TYR A 108 9.89 -1.56 -6.53
CA TYR A 108 10.37 -2.60 -7.44
C TYR A 108 10.60 -2.13 -8.86
N GLY A 109 10.14 -0.94 -9.21
CA GLY A 109 10.22 -0.43 -10.57
C GLY A 109 11.24 0.66 -10.81
N HIS A 110 11.99 1.02 -9.79
CA HIS A 110 13.06 2.03 -9.88
C HIS A 110 12.57 3.44 -10.17
N TYR A 111 11.33 3.75 -9.85
CA TYR A 111 10.87 5.12 -9.94
C TYR A 111 11.28 5.87 -8.69
N GLU A 112 11.68 7.12 -8.90
CA GLU A 112 12.09 7.95 -7.79
C GLU A 112 10.87 8.38 -6.97
N ALA A 113 10.98 8.26 -5.66
CA ALA A 113 9.94 8.73 -4.77
C ALA A 113 10.23 10.19 -4.43
N THR A 114 9.28 11.06 -4.75
CA THR A 114 9.41 12.50 -4.50
C THR A 114 8.46 12.90 -3.39
N ALA A 115 8.68 14.11 -2.86
CA ALA A 115 7.77 14.65 -1.86
C ALA A 115 6.35 14.76 -2.40
N GLU A 116 6.22 15.10 -3.69
CA GLU A 116 4.90 15.20 -4.32
C GLU A 116 4.21 13.84 -4.38
N LEU A 117 4.96 12.80 -4.68
CA LEU A 117 4.40 11.47 -4.72
C LEU A 117 3.92 11.03 -3.34
N VAL A 118 4.73 11.31 -2.32
CA VAL A 118 4.34 11.02 -0.94
C VAL A 118 3.05 11.76 -0.59
N ALA A 119 2.95 13.04 -0.97
CA ALA A 119 1.75 13.82 -0.70
C ALA A 119 0.52 13.19 -1.37
N GLU A 120 0.68 12.71 -2.60
CA GLU A 120 -0.42 12.04 -3.28
C GLU A 120 -0.81 10.77 -2.54
N CYS A 121 0.17 9.98 -2.12
CA CYS A 121 -0.13 8.75 -1.38
C CYS A 121 -0.85 9.05 -0.07
N ARG A 122 -0.45 10.12 0.64
CA ARG A 122 -1.15 10.51 1.85
C ARG A 122 -2.61 10.88 1.58
N THR A 123 -2.85 11.52 0.45
CA THR A 123 -4.21 11.87 0.06
C THR A 123 -5.06 10.63 -0.12
N TRP A 124 -4.53 9.61 -0.81
CA TRP A 124 -5.28 8.39 -1.03
C TRP A 124 -5.52 7.62 0.26
N VAL A 125 -4.51 7.54 1.14
CA VAL A 125 -4.67 6.90 2.44
C VAL A 125 -5.74 7.62 3.26
N GLY A 126 -5.67 8.96 3.28
CA GLY A 126 -6.65 9.75 4.01
C GLY A 126 -8.06 9.53 3.48
N HIS A 127 -8.18 9.40 2.17
CA HIS A 127 -9.47 9.14 1.54
C HIS A 127 -10.06 7.82 2.05
N ILE A 128 -9.23 6.79 2.12
CA ILE A 128 -9.68 5.50 2.63
C ILE A 128 -10.04 5.59 4.11
N GLU A 129 -9.21 6.25 4.90
CA GLU A 129 -9.43 6.31 6.34
C GLU A 129 -10.62 7.16 6.73
N GLN A 130 -10.80 8.28 6.06
CA GLN A 130 -11.88 9.21 6.40
C GLN A 130 -13.26 8.62 6.10
N ASN A 131 -13.34 7.74 5.14
CA ASN A 131 -14.62 7.17 4.74
C ASN A 131 -14.87 5.83 5.40
N LYS A 132 -14.36 5.64 6.60
CA LYS A 132 -14.39 4.36 7.28
C LYS A 132 -15.79 3.80 7.52
N ASN A 133 -16.77 4.68 7.64
CA ASN A 133 -18.15 4.27 7.89
C ASN A 133 -19.03 4.43 6.67
N THR A 134 -18.41 4.65 5.52
CA THR A 134 -19.12 5.00 4.30
C THR A 134 -18.76 4.02 3.20
N ASP A 135 -19.51 2.95 3.08
CA ASP A 135 -19.43 2.19 1.84
C ASP A 135 -20.56 2.70 0.94
N PRO A 136 -20.60 2.29 -0.33
CA PRO A 136 -21.61 2.80 -1.25
C PRO A 136 -23.04 2.64 -0.76
N HIS A 137 -23.33 1.56 -0.07
CA HIS A 137 -24.66 1.33 0.48
C HIS A 137 -25.00 2.29 1.60
N GLN A 138 -24.11 2.39 2.56
CA GLN A 138 -24.34 3.24 3.72
C GLN A 138 -24.36 4.70 3.35
N SER A 139 -23.48 5.09 2.46
CA SER A 139 -23.43 6.46 2.00
C SER A 139 -24.75 6.85 1.34
N LYS A 140 -25.31 5.94 0.55
CA LYS A 140 -26.56 6.18 -0.11
C LYS A 140 -27.71 6.33 0.87
N LYS A 141 -27.75 5.45 1.87
CA LYS A 141 -28.77 5.54 2.90
C LYS A 141 -28.61 6.82 3.69
N GLY A 142 -27.39 7.17 4.04
CA GLY A 142 -27.13 8.39 4.76
C GLY A 142 -27.59 9.61 3.99
N GLY A 143 -27.41 9.58 2.68
CA GLY A 143 -27.84 10.67 1.83
C GLY A 143 -29.35 10.82 1.78
N GLU A 144 -30.04 9.74 1.93
CA GLU A 144 -31.50 9.76 1.95
C GLU A 144 -32.03 10.24 3.29
N ALA A 145 -31.30 9.94 4.31
CA ALA A 145 -31.68 10.37 5.63
C ALA A 145 -31.41 11.84 5.83
#